data_aa6087b3d8899b130da2c83ddd9bcf41
#
_entry.id   aa6087b3d8899b130da2c83ddd9bcf41
#
_cell.length_a   1.000
_cell.length_b   1.000
_cell.length_c   1.000
_cell.angle_alpha   90.00
_cell.angle_beta   90.00
_cell.angle_gamma   90.00
#
_symmetry.space_group_name_H-M   'P 1'
#
loop_
_entity.id
_entity.type
_entity.pdbx_description
1 polymer ?
#
loop_
_entity_poly.entity_id
_entity_poly.type
_entity_poly.pdbx_seq_one_letter_code
_entity_poly.pdbx_strand_id
1 'polypeptide(L)'
;MIKTKLGYFRPITSPDGLKELRWQQMPFLENLNDDNHNQHVSCETIIELKKYLSGRLTRFSIPIDFSSWSSEMIRWFRTIMLIPYGQVTSYQGLASRWGNIKAARSAGRACRKNPIPIIIPCHRIL
;
A
#
# COMPACT_ATOMS: atom_id res chain seq x y z
N MET A 1 -1.60 5.28 -15.13
CA MET A 1 -0.28 5.74 -14.67
C MET A 1 -0.40 7.18 -14.22
N ILE A 2 0.26 7.51 -13.14
CA ILE A 2 0.32 8.88 -12.63
C ILE A 2 1.77 9.27 -12.37
N LYS A 3 2.17 10.49 -12.80
CA LYS A 3 3.45 11.09 -12.46
C LYS A 3 3.32 11.90 -11.18
N THR A 4 4.23 11.66 -10.22
CA THR A 4 4.31 12.38 -8.96
C THR A 4 5.72 12.89 -8.71
N LYS A 5 5.91 13.65 -7.62
CA LYS A 5 7.25 14.07 -7.17
C LYS A 5 8.18 12.90 -6.84
N LEU A 6 7.61 11.74 -6.47
CA LEU A 6 8.37 10.54 -6.11
C LEU A 6 8.64 9.62 -7.31
N GLY A 7 8.02 9.87 -8.46
CA GLY A 7 8.12 9.04 -9.65
C GLY A 7 6.76 8.69 -10.21
N TYR A 8 6.66 7.56 -10.91
CA TYR A 8 5.46 7.11 -11.58
C TYR A 8 4.81 5.96 -10.80
N PHE A 9 3.49 6.05 -10.63
CA PHE A 9 2.69 5.01 -9.98
C PHE A 9 1.66 4.46 -10.95
N ARG A 10 1.43 3.16 -10.86
CA ARG A 10 0.42 2.47 -11.64
C ARG A 10 -0.43 1.57 -10.76
N PRO A 11 -1.73 1.87 -10.58
CA PRO A 11 -2.64 0.98 -9.86
C PRO A 11 -2.91 -0.28 -10.67
N ILE A 12 -2.93 -1.42 -10.00
CA ILE A 12 -3.39 -2.69 -10.56
C ILE A 12 -4.58 -3.12 -9.73
N THR A 13 -5.72 -3.33 -10.39
CA THR A 13 -7.00 -3.57 -9.75
C THR A 13 -7.60 -4.89 -10.15
N SER A 14 -8.52 -5.38 -9.30
CA SER A 14 -9.45 -6.45 -9.59
C SER A 14 -10.88 -5.93 -9.42
N PRO A 15 -11.91 -6.70 -9.76
CA PRO A 15 -13.29 -6.30 -9.46
C PRO A 15 -13.52 -5.98 -7.97
N ASP A 16 -12.73 -6.56 -7.06
CA ASP A 16 -12.89 -6.40 -5.61
C ASP A 16 -12.08 -5.26 -5.00
N GLY A 17 -11.15 -4.66 -5.74
CA GLY A 17 -10.38 -3.55 -5.23
C GLY A 17 -8.98 -3.41 -5.80
N LEU A 18 -8.15 -2.64 -5.09
CA LEU A 18 -6.75 -2.42 -5.44
C LEU A 18 -5.91 -3.62 -5.01
N LYS A 19 -5.20 -4.21 -5.96
CA LYS A 19 -4.31 -5.35 -5.71
C LYS A 19 -2.88 -4.92 -5.47
N GLU A 20 -2.42 -3.93 -6.23
CA GLU A 20 -1.03 -3.53 -6.27
C GLU A 20 -0.93 -2.06 -6.67
N LEU A 21 0.07 -1.36 -6.15
CA LEU A 21 0.45 -0.03 -6.60
C LEU A 21 1.92 -0.10 -7.01
N ARG A 22 2.16 -0.24 -8.30
CA ARG A 22 3.52 -0.30 -8.85
C ARG A 22 4.13 1.09 -8.90
N TRP A 23 5.41 1.16 -8.61
CA TRP A 23 6.18 2.39 -8.63
C TRP A 23 7.48 2.20 -9.38
N GLN A 24 7.86 3.23 -10.14
CA GLN A 24 9.18 3.31 -10.76
C GLN A 24 9.55 4.76 -11.09
N GLN A 25 10.85 5.02 -11.26
CA GLN A 25 11.34 6.36 -11.57
C GLN A 25 11.09 6.75 -13.04
N MET A 26 11.04 5.78 -13.94
CA MET A 26 10.78 5.99 -15.37
C MET A 26 9.29 5.78 -15.67
N PRO A 27 8.74 6.42 -16.72
CA PRO A 27 7.37 6.13 -17.14
C PRO A 27 7.17 4.65 -17.43
N PHE A 28 5.99 4.13 -17.05
CA PHE A 28 5.59 2.79 -17.48
C PHE A 28 5.37 2.79 -18.98
N LEU A 29 5.81 1.73 -19.65
CA LEU A 29 5.42 1.50 -21.03
C LEU A 29 3.91 1.31 -21.07
N GLU A 30 3.25 1.97 -22.03
CA GLU A 30 1.85 1.70 -22.28
C GLU A 30 1.71 0.22 -22.59
N ASN A 31 0.96 -0.45 -21.75
CA ASN A 31 0.88 -1.88 -21.81
C ASN A 31 -0.37 -2.31 -22.53
N LEU A 32 -0.16 -3.19 -23.49
CA LEU A 32 -1.23 -3.83 -24.24
C LEU A 32 -2.07 -4.76 -23.35
N ASN A 33 -1.55 -5.14 -22.18
CA ASN A 33 -2.28 -5.91 -21.19
C ASN A 33 -2.90 -4.95 -20.18
N ASP A 34 -4.22 -4.86 -20.23
CA ASP A 34 -4.98 -4.05 -19.30
C ASP A 34 -5.08 -4.76 -17.94
N ASP A 35 -4.22 -4.35 -17.00
CA ASP A 35 -4.27 -4.81 -15.61
C ASP A 35 -5.34 -4.08 -14.80
N ASN A 36 -6.14 -3.23 -15.47
CA ASN A 36 -7.11 -2.37 -14.83
C ASN A 36 -8.52 -2.94 -14.98
N HIS A 37 -8.88 -3.85 -14.08
CA HIS A 37 -10.17 -4.53 -14.06
C HIS A 37 -11.24 -3.76 -13.27
N ASN A 38 -10.89 -2.60 -12.73
CA ASN A 38 -11.81 -1.76 -11.95
C ASN A 38 -11.44 -0.28 -12.12
N GLN A 39 -12.06 0.36 -13.12
CA GLN A 39 -11.80 1.76 -13.45
C GLN A 39 -12.12 2.70 -12.29
N HIS A 40 -13.18 2.44 -11.56
CA HIS A 40 -13.58 3.27 -10.43
C HIS A 40 -12.49 3.27 -9.34
N VAL A 41 -12.02 2.11 -8.93
CA VAL A 41 -10.96 1.97 -7.93
C VAL A 41 -9.65 2.57 -8.43
N SER A 42 -9.32 2.37 -9.70
CA SER A 42 -8.12 2.94 -10.31
C SER A 42 -8.15 4.47 -10.28
N CYS A 43 -9.25 5.07 -10.68
CA CYS A 43 -9.42 6.54 -10.66
C CYS A 43 -9.38 7.09 -9.24
N GLU A 44 -10.07 6.46 -8.32
CA GLU A 44 -10.08 6.86 -6.90
C GLU A 44 -8.67 6.76 -6.28
N THR A 45 -7.93 5.71 -6.62
CA THR A 45 -6.55 5.55 -6.16
C THR A 45 -5.68 6.71 -6.61
N ILE A 46 -5.77 7.10 -7.86
CA ILE A 46 -5.01 8.23 -8.41
C ILE A 46 -5.40 9.54 -7.72
N ILE A 47 -6.69 9.78 -7.57
CA ILE A 47 -7.21 11.00 -6.91
C ILE A 47 -6.73 11.08 -5.46
N GLU A 48 -6.89 10.01 -4.70
CA GLU A 48 -6.48 10.00 -3.29
C GLU A 48 -4.97 10.07 -3.13
N LEU A 49 -4.21 9.42 -4.01
CA LEU A 49 -2.75 9.49 -3.97
C LEU A 49 -2.26 10.93 -4.21
N LYS A 50 -2.83 11.64 -5.17
CA LYS A 50 -2.52 13.04 -5.42
C LYS A 50 -2.84 13.91 -4.20
N LYS A 51 -4.00 13.73 -3.59
CA LYS A 51 -4.40 14.46 -2.38
C LYS A 51 -3.46 14.18 -1.21
N TYR A 52 -3.10 12.92 -1.02
CA TYR A 52 -2.17 12.52 0.04
C TYR A 52 -0.79 13.19 -0.15
N LEU A 53 -0.24 13.13 -1.35
CA LEU A 53 1.08 13.70 -1.65
C LEU A 53 1.09 15.24 -1.58
N SER A 54 -0.06 15.88 -1.72
CA SER A 54 -0.20 17.33 -1.58
C SER A 54 -0.60 17.78 -0.16
N GLY A 55 -0.67 16.86 0.79
CA GLY A 55 -1.01 17.14 2.19
C GLY A 55 -2.51 17.35 2.45
N ARG A 56 -3.37 17.03 1.50
CA ARG A 56 -4.83 17.24 1.61
C ARG A 56 -5.59 16.01 2.12
N LEU A 57 -4.92 14.87 2.24
CA LEU A 57 -5.51 13.62 2.68
C LEU A 57 -4.57 12.92 3.64
N THR A 58 -5.08 12.37 4.73
CA THR A 58 -4.31 11.63 5.72
C THR A 58 -4.69 10.16 5.80
N ARG A 59 -5.81 9.77 5.23
CA ARG A 59 -6.33 8.40 5.24
C ARG A 59 -6.86 8.04 3.86
N PHE A 60 -6.58 6.82 3.44
CA PHE A 60 -7.11 6.26 2.19
C PHE A 60 -8.40 5.52 2.46
N SER A 61 -9.37 5.63 1.53
CA SER A 61 -10.64 4.90 1.57
C SER A 61 -10.77 3.87 0.45
N ILE A 62 -9.68 3.58 -0.25
CA ILE A 62 -9.65 2.63 -1.37
C ILE A 62 -9.87 1.21 -0.85
N PRO A 63 -10.82 0.45 -1.44
CA PRO A 63 -10.94 -0.96 -1.12
C PRO A 63 -9.72 -1.73 -1.63
N ILE A 64 -9.17 -2.62 -0.82
CA ILE A 64 -7.98 -3.40 -1.14
C ILE A 64 -8.38 -4.86 -1.34
N ASP A 65 -7.91 -5.45 -2.43
CA ASP A 65 -8.09 -6.87 -2.68
C ASP A 65 -6.88 -7.66 -2.15
N PHE A 66 -7.05 -8.33 -1.03
CA PHE A 66 -6.05 -9.17 -0.40
C PHE A 66 -6.15 -10.65 -0.80
N SER A 67 -6.97 -11.01 -1.78
CA SER A 67 -7.32 -12.41 -2.07
C SER A 67 -6.12 -13.30 -2.45
N SER A 68 -5.04 -12.72 -2.97
CA SER A 68 -3.83 -13.45 -3.34
C SER A 68 -2.84 -13.64 -2.18
N TRP A 69 -3.14 -13.13 -1.00
CA TRP A 69 -2.25 -13.17 0.16
C TRP A 69 -2.73 -14.15 1.22
N SER A 70 -1.78 -14.72 1.99
CA SER A 70 -2.11 -15.56 3.13
C SER A 70 -2.79 -14.76 4.24
N SER A 71 -3.52 -15.43 5.11
CA SER A 71 -4.18 -14.79 6.26
C SER A 71 -3.17 -14.13 7.20
N GLU A 72 -1.98 -14.72 7.37
CA GLU A 72 -0.90 -14.13 8.16
C GLU A 72 -0.43 -12.79 7.55
N MET A 73 -0.18 -12.76 6.25
CA MET A 73 0.26 -11.56 5.55
C MET A 73 -0.81 -10.47 5.56
N ILE A 74 -2.07 -10.83 5.37
CA ILE A 74 -3.19 -9.90 5.47
C ILE A 74 -3.24 -9.26 6.87
N ARG A 75 -3.03 -10.05 7.91
CA ARG A 75 -3.01 -9.55 9.28
C ARG A 75 -1.85 -8.57 9.49
N TRP A 76 -0.67 -8.83 8.91
CA TRP A 76 0.45 -7.88 8.97
C TRP A 76 0.11 -6.57 8.26
N PHE A 77 -0.43 -6.64 7.05
CA PHE A 77 -0.79 -5.44 6.29
C PHE A 77 -1.83 -4.60 7.03
N ARG A 78 -2.85 -5.23 7.60
CA ARG A 78 -3.86 -4.54 8.40
C ARG A 78 -3.28 -3.89 9.65
N THR A 79 -2.35 -4.55 10.31
CA THR A 79 -1.66 -4.01 11.50
C THR A 79 -0.83 -2.77 11.12
N ILE A 80 -0.12 -2.83 10.00
CA ILE A 80 0.65 -1.69 9.47
C ILE A 80 -0.30 -0.52 9.16
N MET A 81 -1.46 -0.78 8.59
CA MET A 81 -2.43 0.25 8.25
C MET A 81 -3.03 0.96 9.48
N LEU A 82 -2.89 0.40 10.66
CA LEU A 82 -3.33 1.03 11.91
C LEU A 82 -2.37 2.13 12.41
N ILE A 83 -1.17 2.24 11.84
CA ILE A 83 -0.22 3.30 12.23
C ILE A 83 -0.76 4.63 11.71
N PRO A 84 -1.10 5.59 12.58
CA PRO A 84 -1.70 6.85 12.15
C PRO A 84 -0.74 7.72 11.34
N TYR A 85 -1.32 8.58 10.52
CA TYR A 85 -0.56 9.61 9.81
C TYR A 85 0.23 10.48 10.80
N GLY A 86 1.50 10.74 10.46
CA GLY A 86 2.40 11.54 11.30
C GLY A 86 3.02 10.78 12.47
N GLN A 87 2.71 9.50 12.63
CA GLN A 87 3.31 8.65 13.68
C GLN A 87 4.23 7.61 13.08
N VAL A 88 5.16 7.13 13.88
CA VAL A 88 6.10 6.07 13.50
C VAL A 88 6.14 5.01 14.59
N THR A 89 6.55 3.81 14.22
CA THR A 89 6.79 2.72 15.18
C THR A 89 8.04 1.95 14.78
N SER A 90 8.51 1.06 15.65
CA SER A 90 9.58 0.11 15.34
C SER A 90 9.00 -1.22 14.86
N TYR A 91 9.86 -2.09 14.33
CA TYR A 91 9.45 -3.47 14.00
C TYR A 91 8.98 -4.22 15.24
N GLN A 92 9.63 -4.00 16.38
CA GLN A 92 9.18 -4.60 17.66
C GLN A 92 7.84 -4.03 18.12
N GLY A 93 7.64 -2.72 17.97
CA GLY A 93 6.36 -2.07 18.28
C GLY A 93 5.23 -2.61 17.42
N LEU A 94 5.49 -2.81 16.13
CA LEU A 94 4.53 -3.43 15.22
C LEU A 94 4.22 -4.87 15.63
N ALA A 95 5.25 -5.65 15.92
CA ALA A 95 5.10 -7.04 16.34
C ALA A 95 4.30 -7.15 17.64
N SER A 96 4.50 -6.23 18.57
CA SER A 96 3.73 -6.15 19.82
C SER A 96 2.24 -5.92 19.54
N ARG A 97 1.92 -5.01 18.62
CA ARG A 97 0.53 -4.76 18.20
C ARG A 97 -0.09 -5.97 17.51
N TRP A 98 0.71 -6.68 16.73
CA TRP A 98 0.28 -7.90 16.06
C TRP A 98 -0.02 -9.03 17.07
N GLY A 99 0.60 -8.98 18.25
CA GLY A 99 0.35 -9.90 19.35
C GLY A 99 1.54 -10.75 19.79
N ASN A 100 2.72 -10.57 19.13
CA ASN A 100 3.92 -11.31 19.48
C ASN A 100 5.18 -10.48 19.20
N ILE A 101 5.79 -9.94 20.24
CA ILE A 101 6.98 -9.08 20.14
C ILE A 101 8.18 -9.81 19.48
N LYS A 102 8.20 -11.16 19.52
CA LYS A 102 9.24 -11.96 18.88
C LYS A 102 9.06 -12.07 17.36
N ALA A 103 7.97 -11.59 16.82
CA ALA A 103 7.65 -11.66 15.39
C ALA A 103 8.21 -10.49 14.55
N ALA A 104 9.18 -9.74 15.07
CA ALA A 104 9.75 -8.58 14.36
C ALA A 104 10.35 -8.92 12.99
N ARG A 105 10.94 -10.11 12.82
CA ARG A 105 11.42 -10.57 11.51
C ARG A 105 10.30 -10.77 10.51
N SER A 106 9.18 -11.32 10.95
CA SER A 106 7.99 -11.48 10.11
C SER A 106 7.40 -10.12 9.72
N ALA A 107 7.42 -9.16 10.62
CA ALA A 107 7.05 -7.77 10.32
C ALA A 107 7.92 -7.19 9.21
N GLY A 108 9.24 -7.36 9.29
CA GLY A 108 10.18 -6.92 8.27
C GLY A 108 9.94 -7.59 6.91
N ARG A 109 9.60 -8.87 6.91
CA ARG A 109 9.26 -9.61 5.70
C ARG A 109 7.98 -9.05 5.06
N ALA A 110 6.96 -8.77 5.87
CA ALA A 110 5.72 -8.17 5.38
C ALA A 110 5.98 -6.80 4.74
N CYS A 111 6.80 -5.97 5.37
CA CYS A 111 7.18 -4.67 4.80
C CYS A 111 7.88 -4.79 3.46
N ARG A 112 8.78 -5.75 3.30
CA ARG A 112 9.48 -5.99 2.03
C ARG A 112 8.57 -6.48 0.93
N LYS A 113 7.51 -7.21 1.27
CA LYS A 113 6.55 -7.78 0.31
C LYS A 113 5.35 -6.88 0.05
N ASN A 114 5.27 -5.73 0.70
CA ASN A 114 4.15 -4.81 0.58
C ASN A 114 3.84 -4.49 -0.90
N PRO A 115 2.67 -4.87 -1.41
CA PRO A 115 2.31 -4.64 -2.81
C PRO A 115 1.75 -3.25 -3.07
N ILE A 116 1.43 -2.49 -2.02
CA ILE A 116 0.72 -1.22 -2.14
C ILE A 116 1.44 -0.18 -1.29
N PRO A 117 2.63 0.30 -1.74
CA PRO A 117 3.38 1.30 -0.98
C PRO A 117 2.54 2.57 -0.77
N ILE A 118 2.85 3.30 0.28
CA ILE A 118 2.17 4.53 0.72
C ILE A 118 0.81 4.23 1.36
N ILE A 119 -0.07 3.49 0.71
CA ILE A 119 -1.40 3.14 1.24
C ILE A 119 -1.26 2.15 2.40
N ILE A 120 -0.41 1.13 2.24
CA ILE A 120 0.06 0.32 3.37
C ILE A 120 1.36 0.98 3.84
N PRO A 121 1.35 1.73 4.95
CA PRO A 121 2.40 2.72 5.24
C PRO A 121 3.63 2.11 5.90
N CYS A 122 4.35 1.25 5.20
CA CYS A 122 5.61 0.67 5.68
C CYS A 122 6.68 1.74 5.96
N HIS A 123 6.57 2.92 5.34
CA HIS A 123 7.47 4.06 5.61
C HIS A 123 7.31 4.65 7.01
N ARG A 124 6.27 4.26 7.77
CA ARG A 124 6.06 4.65 9.18
C ARG A 124 6.71 3.69 10.18
N ILE A 125 7.45 2.71 9.67
CA ILE A 125 8.17 1.73 10.51
C ILE A 125 9.67 2.01 10.38
N LEU A 126 10.33 2.19 11.50
CA LEU A 126 11.76 2.52 11.57
C LEU A 126 12.61 1.35 12.00
#